data_74f09992e38c41033cd780c12a6af4d7
#
_entry.id   74f09992e38c41033cd780c12a6af4d7
#
_cell.length_a   1.000
_cell.length_b   1.000
_cell.length_c   1.000
_cell.angle_alpha   90.00
_cell.angle_beta   90.00
_cell.angle_gamma   90.00
#
_symmetry.space_group_name_H-M   'P 1'
#
loop_
_entity.id
_entity.type
_entity.pdbx_description
1 polymer ?
#
loop_
_entity_poly.entity_id
_entity_poly.type
_entity_poly.pdbx_seq_one_letter_code
_entity_poly.pdbx_strand_id
1 'polypeptide(L)'
;AMNPAALKANRKWLKPGATVILDGDSLTEEHIRKAGFATLDPLAELKLDEYNVVVPGITSMTREALKDTGLDNKSVVKCKNMFALGICFWLFDRPEDHAYKYLDSKFAKKNPAVAEANKLAIKAGYNYAANTHQFANNYRVAPADLEKGTYRSINGNVATAWGLCAAAEKAGLP
;
A
#
# COMPACT_ATOMS: atom_id res chain seq x y z
N ALA A 1 0.39 1.79 -8.21
CA ALA A 1 0.19 3.25 -8.12
C ALA A 1 -1.29 3.57 -7.88
N MET A 2 -1.58 4.57 -7.07
CA MET A 2 -2.96 4.93 -6.71
C MET A 2 -3.53 6.07 -7.59
N ASN A 3 -2.73 6.58 -8.51
CA ASN A 3 -3.13 7.59 -9.50
C ASN A 3 -2.09 7.73 -10.62
N PRO A 4 -2.44 8.40 -11.75
CA PRO A 4 -1.53 8.58 -12.89
C PRO A 4 -0.25 9.33 -12.55
N ALA A 5 -0.31 10.35 -11.68
CA ALA A 5 0.87 11.12 -11.29
C ALA A 5 1.90 10.25 -10.55
N ALA A 6 1.44 9.40 -9.62
CA ALA A 6 2.29 8.45 -8.92
C ALA A 6 2.91 7.41 -9.89
N LEU A 7 2.15 6.97 -10.88
CA LEU A 7 2.66 6.08 -11.93
C LEU A 7 3.80 6.75 -12.70
N LYS A 8 3.58 7.96 -13.21
CA LYS A 8 4.57 8.74 -13.97
C LYS A 8 5.84 8.97 -13.17
N ALA A 9 5.72 9.41 -11.93
CA ALA A 9 6.86 9.71 -11.05
C ALA A 9 7.73 8.47 -10.75
N ASN A 10 7.12 7.29 -10.65
CA ASN A 10 7.80 6.06 -10.28
C ASN A 10 8.19 5.16 -11.47
N ARG A 11 7.83 5.52 -12.71
CA ARG A 11 8.16 4.74 -13.91
C ARG A 11 9.65 4.38 -14.01
N LYS A 12 10.52 5.31 -13.66
CA LYS A 12 11.99 5.14 -13.70
C LYS A 12 12.54 4.04 -12.76
N TRP A 13 11.76 3.61 -11.79
CA TRP A 13 12.15 2.59 -10.81
C TRP A 13 11.66 1.17 -11.19
N LEU A 14 10.86 1.05 -12.24
CA LEU A 14 10.36 -0.25 -12.67
C LEU A 14 11.51 -1.07 -13.29
N LYS A 15 11.69 -2.27 -12.76
CA LYS A 15 12.60 -3.27 -13.32
C LYS A 15 11.91 -4.01 -14.46
N PRO A 16 12.65 -4.55 -15.44
CA PRO A 16 12.08 -5.39 -16.50
C PRO A 16 11.18 -6.50 -15.90
N GLY A 17 10.02 -6.72 -16.49
CA GLY A 17 9.04 -7.73 -16.02
C GLY A 17 8.34 -7.41 -14.69
N ALA A 18 8.50 -6.21 -14.14
CA ALA A 18 7.82 -5.83 -12.90
C ALA A 18 6.31 -5.86 -13.04
N THR A 19 5.62 -6.19 -11.93
CA THR A 19 4.17 -6.07 -11.83
C THR A 19 3.79 -4.65 -11.44
N VAL A 20 2.91 -4.04 -12.22
CA VAL A 20 2.36 -2.69 -11.99
C VAL A 20 0.90 -2.83 -11.60
N ILE A 21 0.56 -2.44 -10.39
CA ILE A 21 -0.83 -2.38 -9.91
C ILE A 21 -1.26 -0.92 -9.90
N LEU A 22 -2.32 -0.59 -10.62
CA LEU A 22 -2.83 0.77 -10.79
C LEU A 22 -4.32 0.83 -10.47
N ASP A 23 -4.76 1.80 -9.66
CA ASP A 23 -6.18 2.04 -9.42
C ASP A 23 -6.86 2.54 -10.71
N GLY A 24 -7.64 1.65 -11.36
CA GLY A 24 -8.35 1.96 -12.60
C GLY A 24 -9.34 3.11 -12.48
N ASP A 25 -9.98 3.26 -11.33
CA ASP A 25 -10.91 4.37 -11.07
C ASP A 25 -10.22 5.74 -11.05
N SER A 26 -8.91 5.74 -10.93
CA SER A 26 -8.11 6.96 -10.96
C SER A 26 -7.72 7.43 -12.37
N LEU A 27 -7.96 6.61 -13.40
CA LEU A 27 -7.64 6.90 -14.80
C LEU A 27 -8.72 7.79 -15.47
N THR A 28 -9.10 8.86 -14.81
CA THR A 28 -10.01 9.86 -15.40
C THR A 28 -9.23 10.85 -16.25
N GLU A 29 -9.87 11.41 -17.28
CA GLU A 29 -9.27 12.45 -18.14
C GLU A 29 -8.67 13.59 -17.31
N GLU A 30 -9.40 14.05 -16.29
CA GLU A 30 -8.94 15.11 -15.39
C GLU A 30 -7.63 14.75 -14.68
N HIS A 31 -7.54 13.54 -14.10
CA HIS A 31 -6.35 13.10 -13.38
C HIS A 31 -5.17 12.86 -14.32
N ILE A 32 -5.43 12.33 -15.51
CA ILE A 32 -4.41 12.09 -16.54
C ILE A 32 -3.82 13.42 -16.99
N ARG A 33 -4.67 14.40 -17.34
CA ARG A 33 -4.23 15.76 -17.74
C ARG A 33 -3.49 16.48 -16.61
N LYS A 34 -3.98 16.42 -15.37
CA LYS A 34 -3.31 16.99 -14.19
C LYS A 34 -1.93 16.38 -13.93
N ALA A 35 -1.75 15.11 -14.26
CA ALA A 35 -0.44 14.43 -14.17
C ALA A 35 0.52 14.82 -15.31
N GLY A 36 0.07 15.66 -16.26
CA GLY A 36 0.90 16.15 -17.36
C GLY A 36 1.19 15.10 -18.43
N PHE A 37 0.26 14.17 -18.66
CA PHE A 37 0.32 13.27 -19.82
C PHE A 37 -0.13 13.99 -21.09
N ALA A 38 0.54 13.68 -22.20
CA ALA A 38 0.20 14.24 -23.51
C ALA A 38 -1.04 13.56 -24.12
N THR A 39 -1.26 12.29 -23.79
CA THR A 39 -2.38 11.48 -24.26
C THR A 39 -3.29 11.07 -23.11
N LEU A 40 -4.49 10.54 -23.44
CA LEU A 40 -5.39 9.95 -22.47
C LEU A 40 -5.08 8.47 -22.15
N ASP A 41 -4.01 7.95 -22.75
CA ASP A 41 -3.51 6.60 -22.46
C ASP A 41 -2.13 6.67 -21.78
N PRO A 42 -2.10 6.77 -20.44
CA PRO A 42 -0.85 6.83 -19.68
C PRO A 42 -0.04 5.53 -19.75
N LEU A 43 -0.69 4.39 -20.04
CA LEU A 43 0.00 3.10 -20.13
C LEU A 43 0.84 3.03 -21.41
N ALA A 44 0.24 3.40 -22.53
CA ALA A 44 0.95 3.48 -23.81
C ALA A 44 2.05 4.56 -23.79
N GLU A 45 1.77 5.76 -23.25
CA GLU A 45 2.75 6.85 -23.16
C GLU A 45 3.98 6.47 -22.34
N LEU A 46 3.80 5.68 -21.28
CA LEU A 46 4.90 5.19 -20.43
C LEU A 46 5.50 3.87 -20.92
N LYS A 47 5.05 3.32 -22.06
CA LYS A 47 5.53 2.06 -22.63
C LYS A 47 5.50 0.92 -21.62
N LEU A 48 4.30 0.65 -21.10
CA LEU A 48 4.13 -0.38 -20.07
C LEU A 48 3.78 -1.77 -20.64
N ASP A 49 3.83 -1.95 -21.95
CA ASP A 49 3.51 -3.21 -22.65
C ASP A 49 4.43 -4.38 -22.24
N GLU A 50 5.66 -4.06 -21.79
CA GLU A 50 6.65 -5.04 -21.31
C GLU A 50 6.48 -5.43 -19.84
N TYR A 51 5.44 -4.91 -19.18
CA TYR A 51 5.20 -5.10 -17.75
C TYR A 51 3.90 -5.87 -17.51
N ASN A 52 3.83 -6.55 -16.37
CA ASN A 52 2.58 -7.17 -15.93
C ASN A 52 1.66 -6.10 -15.34
N VAL A 53 0.80 -5.49 -16.16
CA VAL A 53 -0.07 -4.39 -15.72
C VAL A 53 -1.43 -4.94 -15.27
N VAL A 54 -1.78 -4.68 -14.02
CA VAL A 54 -3.07 -5.03 -13.42
C VAL A 54 -3.78 -3.74 -12.99
N VAL A 55 -4.98 -3.53 -13.51
CA VAL A 55 -5.73 -2.27 -13.34
C VAL A 55 -7.09 -2.51 -12.68
N PRO A 56 -7.10 -2.90 -11.39
CA PRO A 56 -8.36 -3.06 -10.66
C PRO A 56 -9.03 -1.71 -10.37
N GLY A 57 -10.37 -1.71 -10.27
CA GLY A 57 -11.13 -0.59 -9.74
C GLY A 57 -11.01 -0.52 -8.21
N ILE A 58 -9.84 -0.16 -7.69
CA ILE A 58 -9.55 -0.20 -6.24
C ILE A 58 -10.52 0.67 -5.47
N THR A 59 -10.83 1.87 -5.97
CA THR A 59 -11.72 2.81 -5.30
C THR A 59 -13.17 2.30 -5.29
N SER A 60 -13.70 1.82 -6.42
CA SER A 60 -15.06 1.28 -6.53
C SER A 60 -15.21 -0.01 -5.72
N MET A 61 -14.25 -0.91 -5.80
CA MET A 61 -14.25 -2.15 -5.01
C MET A 61 -14.17 -1.89 -3.50
N THR A 62 -13.41 -0.88 -3.09
CA THR A 62 -13.38 -0.47 -1.68
C THR A 62 -14.75 0.04 -1.23
N ARG A 63 -15.43 0.86 -2.05
CA ARG A 63 -16.79 1.33 -1.73
C ARG A 63 -17.77 0.17 -1.59
N GLU A 64 -17.73 -0.79 -2.52
CA GLU A 64 -18.60 -1.95 -2.47
C GLU A 64 -18.32 -2.81 -1.22
N ALA A 65 -17.06 -3.07 -0.90
CA ALA A 65 -16.67 -3.86 0.27
C ALA A 65 -17.08 -3.21 1.60
N LEU A 66 -17.21 -1.88 1.63
CA LEU A 66 -17.49 -1.11 2.85
C LEU A 66 -18.89 -0.49 2.89
N LYS A 67 -19.77 -0.79 1.94
CA LYS A 67 -21.12 -0.18 1.82
C LYS A 67 -21.97 -0.33 3.08
N ASP A 68 -21.84 -1.43 3.78
CA ASP A 68 -22.65 -1.76 4.96
C ASP A 68 -21.99 -1.34 6.29
N THR A 69 -20.86 -0.60 6.25
CA THR A 69 -20.13 -0.19 7.47
C THR A 69 -20.70 1.04 8.14
N GLY A 70 -21.65 1.73 7.51
CA GLY A 70 -22.23 2.98 8.02
C GLY A 70 -21.28 4.18 7.99
N LEU A 71 -20.08 4.06 7.42
CA LEU A 71 -19.14 5.16 7.25
C LEU A 71 -19.56 6.10 6.11
N ASP A 72 -19.25 7.38 6.24
CA ASP A 72 -19.41 8.33 5.16
C ASP A 72 -18.50 8.01 3.96
N ASN A 73 -18.89 8.46 2.77
CA ASN A 73 -18.15 8.17 1.52
C ASN A 73 -16.69 8.65 1.57
N LYS A 74 -16.41 9.77 2.25
CA LYS A 74 -15.05 10.31 2.38
C LYS A 74 -14.17 9.39 3.24
N SER A 75 -14.71 8.85 4.31
CA SER A 75 -14.02 7.88 5.18
C SER A 75 -13.81 6.54 4.48
N VAL A 76 -14.81 6.06 3.74
CA VAL A 76 -14.70 4.85 2.91
C VAL A 76 -13.57 4.97 1.88
N VAL A 77 -13.51 6.07 1.12
CA VAL A 77 -12.47 6.27 0.09
C VAL A 77 -11.06 6.35 0.69
N LYS A 78 -10.92 6.82 1.94
CA LYS A 78 -9.61 6.80 2.62
C LYS A 78 -9.09 5.39 2.89
N CYS A 79 -9.97 4.39 2.94
CA CYS A 79 -9.58 2.99 3.16
C CYS A 79 -9.01 2.31 1.89
N LYS A 80 -9.08 2.93 0.71
CA LYS A 80 -8.64 2.32 -0.54
C LYS A 80 -7.17 1.87 -0.55
N ASN A 81 -6.30 2.54 0.19
CA ASN A 81 -4.92 2.11 0.33
C ASN A 81 -4.79 0.77 1.07
N MET A 82 -5.75 0.47 1.95
CA MET A 82 -5.79 -0.82 2.65
C MET A 82 -6.25 -1.95 1.72
N PHE A 83 -7.14 -1.66 0.76
CA PHE A 83 -7.46 -2.61 -0.30
C PHE A 83 -6.22 -2.95 -1.13
N ALA A 84 -5.47 -1.93 -1.57
CA ALA A 84 -4.21 -2.13 -2.30
C ALA A 84 -3.17 -2.90 -1.45
N LEU A 85 -3.11 -2.65 -0.14
CA LEU A 85 -2.24 -3.40 0.77
C LEU A 85 -2.65 -4.88 0.86
N GLY A 86 -3.96 -5.17 0.86
CA GLY A 86 -4.47 -6.55 0.81
C GLY A 86 -4.00 -7.31 -0.43
N ILE A 87 -4.03 -6.67 -1.61
CA ILE A 87 -3.45 -7.25 -2.83
C ILE A 87 -1.97 -7.56 -2.63
N CYS A 88 -1.22 -6.65 -2.01
CA CYS A 88 0.20 -6.86 -1.74
C CYS A 88 0.44 -8.02 -0.75
N PHE A 89 -0.40 -8.19 0.28
CA PHE A 89 -0.28 -9.31 1.21
C PHE A 89 -0.43 -10.65 0.50
N TRP A 90 -1.41 -10.78 -0.39
CA TRP A 90 -1.55 -11.98 -1.21
C TRP A 90 -0.34 -12.16 -2.14
N LEU A 91 0.06 -11.11 -2.86
CA LEU A 91 1.12 -11.16 -3.86
C LEU A 91 2.47 -11.58 -3.27
N PHE A 92 2.75 -11.20 -2.02
CA PHE A 92 4.02 -11.48 -1.33
C PHE A 92 3.91 -12.56 -0.24
N ASP A 93 2.80 -13.30 -0.21
CA ASP A 93 2.54 -14.36 0.79
C ASP A 93 2.84 -13.86 2.23
N ARG A 94 2.26 -12.70 2.59
CA ARG A 94 2.49 -12.08 3.90
C ARG A 94 1.25 -12.18 4.79
N PRO A 95 1.43 -12.51 6.09
CA PRO A 95 0.33 -12.56 7.04
C PRO A 95 -0.23 -11.16 7.32
N GLU A 96 -1.55 -11.05 7.45
CA GLU A 96 -2.28 -9.79 7.70
C GLU A 96 -2.26 -9.37 9.18
N ASP A 97 -1.93 -10.29 10.11
CA ASP A 97 -2.06 -10.09 11.56
C ASP A 97 -1.38 -8.82 12.10
N HIS A 98 -0.18 -8.53 11.59
CA HIS A 98 0.56 -7.34 12.01
C HIS A 98 -0.15 -6.05 11.59
N ALA A 99 -0.77 -6.03 10.41
CA ALA A 99 -1.54 -4.89 9.95
C ALA A 99 -2.81 -4.71 10.79
N TYR A 100 -3.49 -5.79 11.12
CA TYR A 100 -4.68 -5.75 11.98
C TYR A 100 -4.36 -5.23 13.39
N LYS A 101 -3.31 -5.75 14.02
CA LYS A 101 -2.83 -5.25 15.33
C LYS A 101 -2.47 -3.76 15.28
N TYR A 102 -1.82 -3.31 14.20
CA TYR A 102 -1.50 -1.90 14.02
C TYR A 102 -2.76 -1.05 13.89
N LEU A 103 -3.75 -1.47 13.11
CA LEU A 103 -5.01 -0.76 12.94
C LEU A 103 -5.76 -0.65 14.26
N ASP A 104 -5.80 -1.72 15.05
CA ASP A 104 -6.40 -1.72 16.39
C ASP A 104 -5.69 -0.73 17.31
N SER A 105 -4.37 -0.80 17.39
CA SER A 105 -3.60 0.10 18.24
C SER A 105 -3.79 1.58 17.91
N LYS A 106 -3.94 1.87 16.61
CA LYS A 106 -4.03 3.25 16.11
C LYS A 106 -5.45 3.83 16.17
N PHE A 107 -6.46 3.03 15.85
CA PHE A 107 -7.80 3.52 15.62
C PHE A 107 -8.85 3.01 16.62
N ALA A 108 -8.70 1.80 17.19
CA ALA A 108 -9.78 1.18 17.96
C ALA A 108 -10.26 2.02 19.14
N LYS A 109 -9.36 2.74 19.82
CA LYS A 109 -9.71 3.62 20.95
C LYS A 109 -10.46 4.89 20.52
N LYS A 110 -10.17 5.43 19.31
CA LYS A 110 -10.72 6.71 18.85
C LYS A 110 -11.89 6.53 17.89
N ASN A 111 -11.81 5.55 17.03
CA ASN A 111 -12.83 5.28 15.99
C ASN A 111 -12.78 3.79 15.61
N PRO A 112 -13.43 2.90 16.36
CA PRO A 112 -13.41 1.47 16.09
C PRO A 112 -14.02 1.13 14.73
N ALA A 113 -15.03 1.87 14.25
CA ALA A 113 -15.62 1.66 12.94
C ALA A 113 -14.59 1.85 11.80
N VAL A 114 -13.69 2.82 11.94
CA VAL A 114 -12.59 3.02 10.97
C VAL A 114 -11.56 1.88 11.05
N ALA A 115 -11.27 1.35 12.24
CA ALA A 115 -10.38 0.21 12.38
C ALA A 115 -10.94 -1.01 11.61
N GLU A 116 -12.20 -1.34 11.86
CA GLU A 116 -12.88 -2.47 11.20
C GLU A 116 -13.00 -2.27 9.68
N ALA A 117 -13.38 -1.08 9.22
CA ALA A 117 -13.44 -0.77 7.80
C ALA A 117 -12.08 -0.97 7.08
N ASN A 118 -10.99 -0.55 7.71
CA ASN A 118 -9.66 -0.77 7.15
C ASN A 118 -9.28 -2.26 7.09
N LYS A 119 -9.64 -3.07 8.09
CA LYS A 119 -9.44 -4.52 8.08
C LYS A 119 -10.26 -5.19 6.97
N LEU A 120 -11.53 -4.80 6.82
CA LEU A 120 -12.40 -5.28 5.75
C LEU A 120 -11.83 -4.92 4.37
N ALA A 121 -11.30 -3.71 4.20
CA ALA A 121 -10.66 -3.31 2.96
C ALA A 121 -9.42 -4.15 2.64
N ILE A 122 -8.56 -4.46 3.63
CA ILE A 122 -7.43 -5.39 3.45
C ILE A 122 -7.94 -6.75 2.99
N LYS A 123 -8.92 -7.30 3.70
CA LYS A 123 -9.49 -8.62 3.37
C LYS A 123 -10.08 -8.66 1.97
N ALA A 124 -10.80 -7.61 1.57
CA ALA A 124 -11.37 -7.50 0.22
C ALA A 124 -10.28 -7.46 -0.85
N GLY A 125 -9.21 -6.70 -0.65
CA GLY A 125 -8.08 -6.65 -1.57
C GLY A 125 -7.33 -7.99 -1.68
N TYR A 126 -7.13 -8.67 -0.56
CA TYR A 126 -6.55 -10.03 -0.54
C TYR A 126 -7.41 -11.01 -1.34
N ASN A 127 -8.71 -11.04 -1.08
CA ASN A 127 -9.65 -11.92 -1.77
C ASN A 127 -9.74 -11.60 -3.27
N TYR A 128 -9.68 -10.33 -3.64
CA TYR A 128 -9.61 -9.92 -5.04
C TYR A 128 -8.41 -10.57 -5.74
N ALA A 129 -7.21 -10.42 -5.17
CA ALA A 129 -5.99 -10.98 -5.76
C ALA A 129 -6.04 -12.51 -5.83
N ALA A 130 -6.57 -13.18 -4.80
CA ALA A 130 -6.69 -14.63 -4.74
C ALA A 130 -7.65 -15.21 -5.80
N ASN A 131 -8.75 -14.48 -6.11
CA ASN A 131 -9.84 -15.03 -6.90
C ASN A 131 -9.84 -14.62 -8.38
N THR A 132 -9.15 -13.53 -8.74
CA THR A 132 -9.22 -12.98 -10.11
C THR A 132 -8.21 -13.59 -11.09
N HIS A 133 -7.23 -14.31 -10.60
CA HIS A 133 -6.15 -14.92 -11.41
C HIS A 133 -5.44 -13.91 -12.35
N GLN A 134 -5.48 -12.61 -12.04
CA GLN A 134 -4.81 -11.57 -12.82
C GLN A 134 -3.30 -11.48 -12.54
N PHE A 135 -2.84 -12.13 -11.49
CA PHE A 135 -1.43 -12.19 -11.13
C PHE A 135 -0.87 -13.53 -11.58
N ALA A 136 0.14 -13.48 -12.46
CA ALA A 136 0.78 -14.69 -12.99
C ALA A 136 1.48 -15.51 -11.90
N ASN A 137 2.02 -14.85 -10.88
CA ASN A 137 2.73 -15.47 -9.77
C ASN A 137 2.50 -14.70 -8.47
N ASN A 138 2.60 -15.40 -7.36
CA ASN A 138 2.86 -14.81 -6.05
C ASN A 138 4.33 -14.98 -5.70
N TYR A 139 4.83 -14.12 -4.82
CA TYR A 139 6.22 -14.10 -4.40
C TYR A 139 6.31 -14.48 -2.93
N ARG A 140 7.30 -15.25 -2.58
CA ARG A 140 7.61 -15.54 -1.19
C ARG A 140 8.85 -14.77 -0.77
N VAL A 141 8.72 -13.92 0.24
CA VAL A 141 9.85 -13.22 0.85
C VAL A 141 10.36 -14.07 2.01
N ALA A 142 11.53 -14.66 1.82
CA ALA A 142 12.18 -15.43 2.88
C ALA A 142 12.60 -14.51 4.05
N PRO A 143 12.70 -15.04 5.27
CA PRO A 143 13.36 -14.32 6.37
C PRO A 143 14.76 -13.87 5.97
N ALA A 144 15.17 -12.69 6.43
CA ALA A 144 16.54 -12.23 6.22
C ALA A 144 17.54 -13.12 7.01
N ASP A 145 18.67 -13.40 6.38
CA ASP A 145 19.78 -14.09 7.05
C ASP A 145 20.52 -13.09 7.93
N LEU A 146 20.03 -12.94 9.15
CA LEU A 146 20.57 -12.03 10.16
C LEU A 146 21.04 -12.85 11.36
N GLU A 147 22.05 -12.34 12.07
CA GLU A 147 22.45 -12.89 13.36
C GLU A 147 21.25 -12.98 14.32
N LYS A 148 21.26 -13.96 15.21
CA LYS A 148 20.19 -14.10 16.22
C LYS A 148 20.18 -12.87 17.13
N GLY A 149 19.03 -12.20 17.24
CA GLY A 149 18.91 -11.00 18.07
C GLY A 149 17.53 -10.38 18.03
N THR A 150 17.35 -9.35 18.83
CA THR A 150 16.13 -8.52 18.80
C THR A 150 16.38 -7.29 17.93
N TYR A 151 15.63 -7.21 16.83
CA TYR A 151 15.72 -6.10 15.88
C TYR A 151 14.52 -5.17 16.02
N ARG A 152 14.76 -3.87 15.84
CA ARG A 152 13.68 -2.85 15.76
C ARG A 152 13.81 -2.08 14.46
N SER A 153 12.70 -1.91 13.78
CA SER A 153 12.63 -0.97 12.67
C SER A 153 12.48 0.44 13.24
N ILE A 154 13.46 1.30 12.99
CA ILE A 154 13.47 2.71 13.41
C ILE A 154 13.75 3.61 12.21
N ASN A 155 13.22 4.83 12.24
CA ASN A 155 13.57 5.85 11.26
C ASN A 155 14.81 6.66 11.70
N GLY A 156 15.39 7.44 10.79
CA GLY A 156 16.59 8.23 11.04
C GLY A 156 16.46 9.19 12.23
N ASN A 157 15.30 9.83 12.42
CA ASN A 157 15.07 10.76 13.53
C ASN A 157 15.16 10.05 14.89
N VAL A 158 14.55 8.86 15.00
CA VAL A 158 14.63 8.04 16.22
C VAL A 158 16.06 7.56 16.45
N ALA A 159 16.77 7.12 15.41
CA ALA A 159 18.17 6.71 15.52
C ALA A 159 19.06 7.84 16.01
N THR A 160 18.90 9.06 15.47
CA THR A 160 19.63 10.26 15.90
C THR A 160 19.33 10.59 17.36
N ALA A 161 18.05 10.59 17.76
CA ALA A 161 17.67 10.88 19.14
C ALA A 161 18.30 9.88 20.12
N TRP A 162 18.23 8.58 19.83
CA TRP A 162 18.86 7.57 20.67
C TRP A 162 20.40 7.68 20.70
N GLY A 163 21.00 8.02 19.55
CA GLY A 163 22.44 8.24 19.47
C GLY A 163 22.90 9.41 20.35
N LEU A 164 22.15 10.51 20.37
CA LEU A 164 22.43 11.66 21.23
C LEU A 164 22.28 11.32 22.72
N CYS A 165 21.20 10.60 23.10
CA CYS A 165 21.01 10.14 24.48
C CYS A 165 22.17 9.23 24.93
N ALA A 166 22.55 8.26 24.09
CA ALA A 166 23.67 7.35 24.41
C ALA A 166 25.01 8.10 24.51
N ALA A 167 25.24 9.10 23.67
CA ALA A 167 26.45 9.93 23.74
C ALA A 167 26.49 10.78 25.02
N ALA A 168 25.37 11.39 25.39
CA ALA A 168 25.24 12.14 26.64
C ALA A 168 25.49 11.27 27.86
N GLU A 169 24.88 10.10 27.92
CA GLU A 169 25.10 9.12 29.00
C GLU A 169 26.57 8.72 29.12
N LYS A 170 27.24 8.39 28.00
CA LYS A 170 28.67 8.06 28.00
C LYS A 170 29.58 9.22 28.40
N ALA A 171 29.17 10.44 28.11
CA ALA A 171 29.90 11.64 28.48
C ALA A 171 29.60 12.13 29.92
N GLY A 172 28.71 11.45 30.64
CA GLY A 172 28.27 11.88 31.98
C GLY A 172 27.49 13.19 31.99
N LEU A 173 26.83 13.54 30.87
CA LEU A 173 25.99 14.71 30.73
C LEU A 173 24.55 14.37 31.15
N PRO A 174 23.81 15.33 31.76
CA PRO A 174 22.41 15.14 32.12
C PRO A 174 21.47 15.01 30.91
#